data_7d4483be71748b56d1d87033f174a01f
#
_entry.id   7d4483be71748b56d1d87033f174a01f
#
_cell.length_a   1.000
_cell.length_b   1.000
_cell.length_c   1.000
_cell.angle_alpha   90.00
_cell.angle_beta   90.00
_cell.angle_gamma   90.00
#
_symmetry.space_group_name_H-M   'P 1'
#
loop_
_entity.id
_entity.type
_entity.pdbx_description
1 polymer ?
#
loop_
_entity_poly.entity_id
_entity_poly.type
_entity_poly.pdbx_seq_one_letter_code
_entity_poly.pdbx_strand_id
1 'polypeptide(L)'
;MGRYPIDRKERVMLGGLGQTIHIWGTKNENPVILFLHGGPGVPNRHDMAKDGFGLTDDFTVVAWDQRGTGGSYFGCDPESLTLEQLISDCAELISWLCKTLGKEKIFIVGGSWGTELGTFACARVPDKIAGYIDYGQVVNGVENENLSYAFAMRKAKEANDSESIAKLEQVGPPVNGQYKPVFEGLMTQRRILGKYGGHTVKKESYFKGTVLPMLLSTELSIKDKYGAAKGYKLCLTQMWPTLVNYDFTTQLHTFEMPYYIFQGRRDENTPAALIQNYYDSIEAPDKDLIWFENSAHRPLSEEPELFRKHLREKFLKIAGDGGRREKQ
;
A
#
# COMPACT_ATOMS: atom_id res chain seq x y z
N MET A 1 -16.39 24.72 -5.01
CA MET A 1 -16.47 23.80 -6.16
C MET A 1 -15.25 22.88 -6.06
N GLY A 2 -15.43 21.57 -6.16
CA GLY A 2 -14.33 20.60 -6.16
C GLY A 2 -13.37 20.86 -7.32
N ARG A 3 -12.13 20.42 -7.19
CA ARG A 3 -11.08 20.59 -8.21
C ARG A 3 -11.38 19.82 -9.51
N TYR A 4 -12.18 18.77 -9.41
CA TYR A 4 -12.58 17.90 -10.51
C TYR A 4 -14.09 17.82 -10.63
N PRO A 5 -14.66 17.46 -11.79
CA PRO A 5 -16.08 17.19 -11.96
C PRO A 5 -16.62 16.12 -10.98
N ILE A 6 -15.80 15.11 -10.70
CA ILE A 6 -16.03 14.13 -9.63
C ILE A 6 -15.03 14.43 -8.53
N ASP A 7 -15.48 14.91 -7.39
CA ASP A 7 -14.69 15.25 -6.22
C ASP A 7 -15.57 15.05 -4.98
N ARG A 8 -15.59 13.81 -4.47
CA ARG A 8 -16.52 13.36 -3.43
C ARG A 8 -15.80 12.71 -2.27
N LYS A 9 -15.92 13.32 -1.10
CA LYS A 9 -15.50 12.71 0.17
C LYS A 9 -16.73 12.11 0.84
N GLU A 10 -16.68 10.81 1.06
CA GLU A 10 -17.80 10.06 1.62
C GLU A 10 -17.40 9.27 2.86
N ARG A 11 -18.41 8.93 3.66
CA ARG A 11 -18.27 8.03 4.78
C ARG A 11 -19.12 6.79 4.54
N VAL A 12 -18.46 5.68 4.22
CA VAL A 12 -19.10 4.42 3.88
C VAL A 12 -19.09 3.49 5.08
N MET A 13 -20.21 2.83 5.34
CA MET A 13 -20.31 1.81 6.40
C MET A 13 -19.68 0.51 5.89
N LEU A 14 -18.57 0.11 6.51
CA LEU A 14 -17.83 -1.12 6.19
C LEU A 14 -17.57 -1.86 7.50
N GLY A 15 -17.98 -3.12 7.58
CA GLY A 15 -17.81 -3.91 8.79
C GLY A 15 -18.32 -3.22 10.07
N GLY A 16 -19.44 -2.52 9.99
CA GLY A 16 -20.04 -1.79 11.11
C GLY A 16 -19.38 -0.47 11.51
N LEU A 17 -18.31 -0.05 10.83
CA LEU A 17 -17.62 1.23 11.04
C LEU A 17 -17.80 2.15 9.84
N GLY A 18 -18.18 3.41 10.08
CA GLY A 18 -18.15 4.43 9.02
C GLY A 18 -16.68 4.76 8.66
N GLN A 19 -16.26 4.44 7.45
CA GLN A 19 -14.90 4.66 6.98
C GLN A 19 -14.85 5.72 5.90
N THR A 20 -13.78 6.51 5.88
CA THR A 20 -13.64 7.66 4.99
C THR A 20 -13.00 7.24 3.69
N ILE A 21 -13.65 7.57 2.57
CA ILE A 21 -13.10 7.47 1.23
C ILE A 21 -13.11 8.84 0.55
N HIS A 22 -12.27 9.00 -0.47
CA HIS A 22 -12.34 10.14 -1.36
C HIS A 22 -12.22 9.66 -2.81
N ILE A 23 -13.07 10.18 -3.69
CA ILE A 23 -13.20 9.80 -5.09
C ILE A 23 -12.94 11.02 -5.96
N TRP A 24 -11.97 10.93 -6.88
CA TRP A 24 -11.65 11.97 -7.86
C TRP A 24 -11.72 11.43 -9.28
N GLY A 25 -12.24 12.23 -10.21
CA GLY A 25 -12.28 11.86 -11.62
C GLY A 25 -12.81 12.98 -12.51
N THR A 26 -12.61 12.83 -13.81
CA THR A 26 -13.08 13.79 -14.82
C THR A 26 -14.31 13.31 -15.56
N LYS A 27 -14.50 11.99 -15.69
CA LYS A 27 -15.60 11.36 -16.43
C LYS A 27 -16.14 10.14 -15.69
N ASN A 28 -17.46 9.96 -15.73
CA ASN A 28 -18.12 8.79 -15.13
C ASN A 28 -17.78 7.47 -15.83
N GLU A 29 -17.44 7.52 -17.11
CA GLU A 29 -17.12 6.37 -17.95
C GLU A 29 -15.75 5.80 -17.62
N ASN A 30 -14.85 6.60 -17.05
CA ASN A 30 -13.48 6.18 -16.73
C ASN A 30 -13.49 4.93 -15.84
N PRO A 31 -12.57 3.98 -16.07
CA PRO A 31 -12.36 2.86 -15.16
C PRO A 31 -11.93 3.37 -13.77
N VAL A 32 -12.26 2.58 -12.74
CA VAL A 32 -12.03 2.95 -11.34
C VAL A 32 -10.77 2.26 -10.82
N ILE A 33 -9.93 3.01 -10.11
CA ILE A 33 -8.77 2.47 -9.37
C ILE A 33 -8.96 2.74 -7.88
N LEU A 34 -8.93 1.69 -7.06
CA LEU A 34 -8.83 1.79 -5.61
C LEU A 34 -7.36 1.66 -5.17
N PHE A 35 -6.83 2.70 -4.51
CA PHE A 35 -5.50 2.67 -3.91
C PHE A 35 -5.57 2.20 -2.46
N LEU A 36 -4.85 1.12 -2.14
CA LEU A 36 -4.69 0.57 -0.79
C LEU A 36 -3.38 1.05 -0.20
N HIS A 37 -3.48 1.85 0.86
CA HIS A 37 -2.31 2.43 1.51
C HIS A 37 -1.53 1.44 2.37
N GLY A 38 -0.27 1.76 2.62
CA GLY A 38 0.65 0.98 3.45
C GLY A 38 0.54 1.24 4.95
N GLY A 39 1.53 0.79 5.67
CA GLY A 39 1.63 0.88 7.11
C GLY A 39 1.75 -0.49 7.79
N PRO A 40 0.65 -1.07 8.33
CA PRO A 40 -0.74 -0.59 8.37
C PRO A 40 -0.91 0.75 9.08
N GLY A 41 -1.94 1.50 8.68
CA GLY A 41 -2.32 2.73 9.36
C GLY A 41 -1.68 4.03 8.83
N VAL A 42 -1.07 4.05 7.64
CA VAL A 42 -0.50 5.26 6.99
C VAL A 42 -1.38 5.69 5.81
N PRO A 43 -2.41 6.52 6.02
CA PRO A 43 -3.34 6.90 4.96
C PRO A 43 -2.65 7.75 3.90
N ASN A 44 -2.98 7.52 2.61
CA ASN A 44 -2.38 8.20 1.46
C ASN A 44 -3.33 9.18 0.74
N ARG A 45 -4.51 9.45 1.29
CA ARG A 45 -5.49 10.35 0.69
C ARG A 45 -4.91 11.72 0.35
N HIS A 46 -4.01 12.24 1.18
CA HIS A 46 -3.34 13.51 0.97
C HIS A 46 -2.35 13.49 -0.21
N ASP A 47 -1.75 12.35 -0.51
CA ASP A 47 -0.87 12.19 -1.68
C ASP A 47 -1.69 12.16 -2.98
N MET A 48 -2.88 11.55 -2.94
CA MET A 48 -3.77 11.44 -4.09
C MET A 48 -4.53 12.73 -4.40
N ALA A 49 -4.82 13.57 -3.40
CA ALA A 49 -5.63 14.77 -3.54
C ALA A 49 -5.02 15.85 -4.44
N LYS A 50 -3.71 15.82 -4.66
CA LYS A 50 -3.01 16.89 -5.36
C LYS A 50 -3.34 16.96 -6.86
N ASP A 51 -3.63 15.85 -7.49
CA ASP A 51 -4.06 15.73 -8.90
C ASP A 51 -4.57 14.32 -9.24
N GLY A 52 -5.13 13.60 -8.27
CA GLY A 52 -5.46 12.18 -8.41
C GLY A 52 -4.24 11.37 -8.81
N PHE A 53 -3.08 11.81 -8.36
CA PHE A 53 -1.78 11.27 -8.75
C PHE A 53 -1.53 11.39 -10.28
N GLY A 54 -2.12 12.40 -10.95
CA GLY A 54 -2.02 12.59 -12.40
C GLY A 54 -2.73 11.51 -13.23
N LEU A 55 -3.74 10.84 -12.65
CA LEU A 55 -4.47 9.73 -13.29
C LEU A 55 -5.94 10.07 -13.58
N THR A 56 -6.45 11.21 -13.11
CA THR A 56 -7.88 11.54 -13.15
C THR A 56 -8.46 11.75 -14.55
N ASP A 57 -7.62 12.01 -15.56
CA ASP A 57 -8.09 12.10 -16.96
C ASP A 57 -8.47 10.74 -17.54
N ASP A 58 -7.81 9.68 -17.10
CA ASP A 58 -7.97 8.32 -17.61
C ASP A 58 -8.75 7.41 -16.65
N PHE A 59 -8.75 7.74 -15.36
CA PHE A 59 -9.34 6.91 -14.31
C PHE A 59 -10.15 7.72 -13.30
N THR A 60 -11.12 7.08 -12.68
CA THR A 60 -11.67 7.52 -11.40
C THR A 60 -10.81 6.95 -10.29
N VAL A 61 -10.13 7.82 -9.54
CA VAL A 61 -9.18 7.45 -8.48
C VAL A 61 -9.89 7.46 -7.14
N VAL A 62 -9.70 6.40 -6.35
CA VAL A 62 -10.26 6.25 -5.02
C VAL A 62 -9.15 6.04 -4.00
N ALA A 63 -9.13 6.87 -2.95
CA ALA A 63 -8.32 6.66 -1.77
C ALA A 63 -9.22 6.34 -0.57
N TRP A 64 -8.78 5.42 0.27
CA TRP A 64 -9.50 4.93 1.42
C TRP A 64 -8.64 5.05 2.69
N ASP A 65 -9.13 5.77 3.68
CA ASP A 65 -8.57 5.70 5.02
C ASP A 65 -9.09 4.40 5.66
N GLN A 66 -8.26 3.37 5.68
CA GLN A 66 -8.62 2.04 6.20
C GLN A 66 -9.00 2.12 7.69
N ARG A 67 -9.71 1.10 8.19
CA ARG A 67 -10.10 0.97 9.59
C ARG A 67 -8.95 1.36 10.54
N GLY A 68 -9.25 2.17 11.55
CA GLY A 68 -8.30 2.56 12.60
C GLY A 68 -7.33 3.68 12.24
N THR A 69 -7.43 4.32 11.06
CA THR A 69 -6.55 5.43 10.68
C THR A 69 -7.26 6.59 10.02
N GLY A 70 -6.62 7.76 9.96
CA GLY A 70 -7.13 8.95 9.30
C GLY A 70 -8.54 9.32 9.74
N GLY A 71 -9.43 9.55 8.77
CA GLY A 71 -10.85 9.82 9.01
C GLY A 71 -11.64 8.62 9.54
N SER A 72 -11.09 7.40 9.46
CA SER A 72 -11.69 6.14 9.94
C SER A 72 -11.20 5.71 11.33
N TYR A 73 -10.40 6.55 12.00
CA TYR A 73 -9.86 6.26 13.33
C TYR A 73 -10.93 6.29 14.41
N PHE A 74 -11.78 7.33 14.40
CA PHE A 74 -12.74 7.55 15.49
C PHE A 74 -13.93 6.60 15.39
N GLY A 75 -14.21 5.93 16.50
CA GLY A 75 -15.24 4.89 16.61
C GLY A 75 -14.72 3.50 16.23
N CYS A 76 -13.45 3.38 15.87
CA CYS A 76 -12.81 2.07 15.67
C CYS A 76 -12.55 1.42 17.03
N ASP A 77 -13.07 0.22 17.22
CA ASP A 77 -12.69 -0.64 18.31
C ASP A 77 -11.32 -1.26 18.01
N PRO A 78 -10.31 -1.09 18.88
CA PRO A 78 -9.00 -1.71 18.69
C PRO A 78 -9.04 -3.23 18.49
N GLU A 79 -9.98 -3.95 19.11
CA GLU A 79 -10.13 -5.41 18.96
C GLU A 79 -10.63 -5.80 17.57
N SER A 80 -11.28 -4.85 16.86
CA SER A 80 -11.71 -5.06 15.47
C SER A 80 -10.58 -4.90 14.44
N LEU A 81 -9.37 -4.49 14.85
CA LEU A 81 -8.20 -4.38 13.97
C LEU A 81 -7.57 -5.77 13.76
N THR A 82 -8.27 -6.60 13.03
CA THR A 82 -7.81 -7.93 12.62
C THR A 82 -7.63 -7.98 11.10
N LEU A 83 -6.76 -8.86 10.62
CA LEU A 83 -6.54 -9.05 9.18
C LEU A 83 -7.85 -9.41 8.47
N GLU A 84 -8.63 -10.36 9.03
CA GLU A 84 -9.90 -10.78 8.44
C GLU A 84 -10.91 -9.64 8.33
N GLN A 85 -10.99 -8.77 9.35
CA GLN A 85 -11.87 -7.61 9.30
C GLN A 85 -11.44 -6.61 8.22
N LEU A 86 -10.11 -6.36 8.04
CA LEU A 86 -9.63 -5.47 6.99
C LEU A 86 -9.90 -6.06 5.59
N ILE A 87 -9.77 -7.38 5.42
CA ILE A 87 -10.11 -8.07 4.17
C ILE A 87 -11.61 -7.94 3.88
N SER A 88 -12.47 -8.14 4.90
CA SER A 88 -13.92 -7.96 4.76
C SER A 88 -14.28 -6.52 4.39
N ASP A 89 -13.74 -5.53 5.11
CA ASP A 89 -13.93 -4.11 4.80
C ASP A 89 -13.51 -3.77 3.35
N CYS A 90 -12.39 -4.32 2.89
CA CYS A 90 -11.90 -4.11 1.52
C CYS A 90 -12.86 -4.71 0.48
N ALA A 91 -13.34 -5.95 0.70
CA ALA A 91 -14.29 -6.62 -0.19
C ALA A 91 -15.65 -5.90 -0.23
N GLU A 92 -16.13 -5.41 0.93
CA GLU A 92 -17.33 -4.58 1.02
C GLU A 92 -17.16 -3.26 0.26
N LEU A 93 -15.99 -2.59 0.41
CA LEU A 93 -15.69 -1.34 -0.30
C LEU A 93 -15.63 -1.56 -1.81
N ILE A 94 -14.95 -2.60 -2.29
CA ILE A 94 -14.88 -2.95 -3.71
C ILE A 94 -16.31 -3.14 -4.27
N SER A 95 -17.14 -3.90 -3.57
CA SER A 95 -18.54 -4.14 -3.96
C SER A 95 -19.38 -2.87 -3.96
N TRP A 96 -19.17 -2.01 -2.96
CA TRP A 96 -19.84 -0.70 -2.87
C TRP A 96 -19.42 0.23 -4.01
N LEU A 97 -18.12 0.28 -4.35
CA LEU A 97 -17.60 1.07 -5.47
C LEU A 97 -18.17 0.60 -6.82
N CYS A 98 -18.16 -0.70 -7.08
CA CYS A 98 -18.75 -1.28 -8.28
C CYS A 98 -20.21 -0.83 -8.44
N LYS A 99 -21.02 -1.01 -7.39
CA LYS A 99 -22.45 -0.64 -7.40
C LYS A 99 -22.66 0.87 -7.56
N THR A 100 -21.95 1.68 -6.78
CA THR A 100 -22.16 3.14 -6.72
C THR A 100 -21.68 3.86 -7.97
N LEU A 101 -20.61 3.36 -8.60
CA LEU A 101 -20.02 3.95 -9.80
C LEU A 101 -20.46 3.25 -11.09
N GLY A 102 -21.36 2.27 -11.00
CA GLY A 102 -21.91 1.55 -12.16
C GLY A 102 -20.84 0.76 -12.92
N LYS A 103 -19.92 0.12 -12.21
CA LYS A 103 -18.84 -0.70 -12.79
C LYS A 103 -19.03 -2.15 -12.41
N GLU A 104 -18.80 -3.05 -13.37
CA GLU A 104 -18.77 -4.49 -13.11
C GLU A 104 -17.53 -4.85 -12.27
N LYS A 105 -16.37 -4.36 -12.68
CA LYS A 105 -15.07 -4.58 -12.05
C LYS A 105 -14.32 -3.26 -11.87
N ILE A 106 -13.41 -3.24 -10.88
CA ILE A 106 -12.50 -2.11 -10.65
C ILE A 106 -11.04 -2.61 -10.62
N PHE A 107 -10.10 -1.69 -10.79
CA PHE A 107 -8.67 -1.94 -10.61
C PHE A 107 -8.24 -1.68 -9.18
N ILE A 108 -7.23 -2.40 -8.72
CA ILE A 108 -6.62 -2.24 -7.40
C ILE A 108 -5.13 -1.88 -7.57
N VAL A 109 -4.66 -0.94 -6.77
CA VAL A 109 -3.23 -0.64 -6.59
C VAL A 109 -2.89 -0.73 -5.11
N GLY A 110 -2.05 -1.67 -4.73
CA GLY A 110 -1.59 -1.86 -3.34
C GLY A 110 -0.16 -1.41 -3.14
N GLY A 111 0.15 -0.75 -2.01
CA GLY A 111 1.50 -0.37 -1.64
C GLY A 111 1.90 -0.87 -0.26
N SER A 112 3.08 -1.54 -0.12
CA SER A 112 3.56 -2.05 1.16
C SER A 112 2.53 -2.97 1.84
N TRP A 113 2.11 -2.73 3.08
CA TRP A 113 0.97 -3.42 3.70
C TRP A 113 -0.27 -3.51 2.78
N GLY A 114 -0.52 -2.47 1.98
CA GLY A 114 -1.61 -2.48 0.99
C GLY A 114 -1.46 -3.59 -0.05
N THR A 115 -0.27 -4.16 -0.24
CA THR A 115 -0.04 -5.30 -1.13
C THR A 115 -0.59 -6.59 -0.54
N GLU A 116 -0.38 -6.82 0.77
CA GLU A 116 -0.97 -7.96 1.46
C GLU A 116 -2.50 -7.89 1.40
N LEU A 117 -3.07 -6.73 1.76
CA LEU A 117 -4.52 -6.53 1.72
C LEU A 117 -5.09 -6.70 0.30
N GLY A 118 -4.40 -6.18 -0.73
CA GLY A 118 -4.79 -6.33 -2.13
C GLY A 118 -4.75 -7.78 -2.61
N THR A 119 -3.71 -8.51 -2.25
CA THR A 119 -3.56 -9.94 -2.55
C THR A 119 -4.71 -10.76 -1.96
N PHE A 120 -5.07 -10.52 -0.68
CA PHE A 120 -6.24 -11.15 -0.06
C PHE A 120 -7.56 -10.73 -0.69
N ALA A 121 -7.72 -9.47 -1.07
CA ALA A 121 -8.92 -8.98 -1.75
C ALA A 121 -9.09 -9.64 -3.12
N CYS A 122 -8.00 -9.84 -3.88
CA CYS A 122 -8.00 -10.56 -5.15
C CYS A 122 -8.52 -12.00 -5.01
N ALA A 123 -8.18 -12.68 -3.93
CA ALA A 123 -8.71 -14.02 -3.66
C ALA A 123 -10.17 -14.00 -3.14
N ARG A 124 -10.57 -12.95 -2.40
CA ARG A 124 -11.89 -12.87 -1.78
C ARG A 124 -13.02 -12.48 -2.76
N VAL A 125 -12.75 -11.57 -3.70
CA VAL A 125 -13.74 -11.04 -4.65
C VAL A 125 -13.18 -10.93 -6.07
N PRO A 126 -12.68 -12.05 -6.65
CA PRO A 126 -12.01 -12.05 -7.96
C PRO A 126 -12.93 -11.58 -9.09
N ASP A 127 -14.23 -11.82 -8.96
CA ASP A 127 -15.27 -11.42 -9.92
C ASP A 127 -15.45 -9.90 -10.02
N LYS A 128 -14.94 -9.11 -9.07
CA LYS A 128 -15.05 -7.64 -9.02
C LYS A 128 -13.75 -6.91 -9.30
N ILE A 129 -12.66 -7.62 -9.57
CA ILE A 129 -11.35 -7.03 -9.81
C ILE A 129 -10.94 -7.25 -11.27
N ALA A 130 -10.70 -6.15 -11.99
CA ALA A 130 -10.29 -6.17 -13.39
C ALA A 130 -8.79 -6.44 -13.56
N GLY A 131 -7.98 -6.02 -12.61
CA GLY A 131 -6.54 -6.20 -12.60
C GLY A 131 -5.94 -5.61 -11.33
N TYR A 132 -4.77 -6.11 -10.95
CA TYR A 132 -4.07 -5.70 -9.74
C TYR A 132 -2.63 -5.31 -10.04
N ILE A 133 -2.20 -4.17 -9.48
CA ILE A 133 -0.80 -3.73 -9.42
C ILE A 133 -0.41 -3.63 -7.96
N ASP A 134 0.70 -4.23 -7.59
CA ASP A 134 1.35 -3.99 -6.31
C ASP A 134 2.66 -3.20 -6.47
N TYR A 135 3.09 -2.51 -5.40
CA TYR A 135 4.43 -1.93 -5.31
C TYR A 135 4.97 -1.99 -3.88
N GLY A 136 6.28 -2.26 -3.76
CA GLY A 136 6.86 -2.54 -2.46
C GLY A 136 6.21 -3.78 -1.83
N GLN A 137 6.15 -4.87 -2.60
CA GLN A 137 5.43 -6.10 -2.24
C GLN A 137 6.03 -6.78 -1.02
N VAL A 138 5.19 -7.09 -0.05
CA VAL A 138 5.53 -7.99 1.06
C VAL A 138 5.37 -9.44 0.57
N VAL A 139 6.47 -10.20 0.55
CA VAL A 139 6.48 -11.59 0.06
C VAL A 139 6.37 -12.59 1.20
N ASN A 140 7.29 -12.52 2.14
CA ASN A 140 7.36 -13.37 3.32
C ASN A 140 7.70 -12.49 4.53
N GLY A 141 6.77 -12.36 5.47
CA GLY A 141 6.90 -11.38 6.55
C GLY A 141 8.09 -11.62 7.45
N VAL A 142 8.42 -12.87 7.77
CA VAL A 142 9.57 -13.23 8.61
C VAL A 142 10.88 -12.92 7.89
N GLU A 143 11.01 -13.39 6.65
CA GLU A 143 12.24 -13.21 5.87
C GLU A 143 12.46 -11.74 5.49
N ASN A 144 11.35 -11.02 5.21
CA ASN A 144 11.36 -9.58 4.99
C ASN A 144 12.07 -8.84 6.14
N GLU A 145 11.66 -9.12 7.39
CA GLU A 145 12.25 -8.45 8.55
C GLU A 145 13.70 -8.87 8.81
N ASN A 146 14.04 -10.14 8.59
CA ASN A 146 15.41 -10.64 8.72
C ASN A 146 16.35 -9.93 7.76
N LEU A 147 16.02 -9.87 6.48
CA LEU A 147 16.83 -9.23 5.44
C LEU A 147 16.91 -7.72 5.65
N SER A 148 15.82 -7.06 5.99
CA SER A 148 15.76 -5.63 6.26
C SER A 148 16.63 -5.23 7.46
N TYR A 149 16.60 -6.01 8.55
CA TYR A 149 17.47 -5.80 9.71
C TYR A 149 18.95 -6.03 9.36
N ALA A 150 19.25 -7.13 8.66
CA ALA A 150 20.60 -7.46 8.23
C ALA A 150 21.21 -6.37 7.33
N PHE A 151 20.43 -5.82 6.41
CA PHE A 151 20.85 -4.68 5.58
C PHE A 151 21.18 -3.46 6.43
N ALA A 152 20.28 -3.05 7.34
CA ALA A 152 20.49 -1.89 8.19
C ALA A 152 21.76 -2.02 9.06
N MET A 153 21.98 -3.19 9.67
CA MET A 153 23.16 -3.50 10.48
C MET A 153 24.44 -3.49 9.64
N ARG A 154 24.45 -4.14 8.49
CA ARG A 154 25.59 -4.16 7.56
C ARG A 154 25.97 -2.74 7.16
N LYS A 155 24.99 -1.92 6.72
CA LYS A 155 25.24 -0.53 6.30
C LYS A 155 25.75 0.36 7.44
N ALA A 156 25.25 0.17 8.65
CA ALA A 156 25.76 0.89 9.82
C ALA A 156 27.22 0.53 10.13
N LYS A 157 27.58 -0.76 10.02
CA LYS A 157 28.97 -1.22 10.18
C LYS A 157 29.89 -0.70 9.07
N GLU A 158 29.47 -0.77 7.80
CA GLU A 158 30.24 -0.21 6.66
C GLU A 158 30.52 1.30 6.84
N ALA A 159 29.58 2.02 7.45
CA ALA A 159 29.71 3.45 7.73
C ALA A 159 30.42 3.78 9.04
N ASN A 160 30.84 2.82 9.84
CA ASN A 160 31.37 2.97 11.20
C ASN A 160 30.42 3.81 12.10
N ASP A 161 29.11 3.64 11.94
CA ASP A 161 28.07 4.38 12.66
C ASP A 161 27.75 3.69 13.98
N SER A 162 28.57 3.98 15.00
CA SER A 162 28.43 3.36 16.33
C SER A 162 27.06 3.63 16.99
N GLU A 163 26.44 4.79 16.73
CA GLU A 163 25.13 5.13 17.27
C GLU A 163 24.03 4.23 16.67
N SER A 164 24.03 4.06 15.34
CA SER A 164 23.06 3.19 14.66
C SER A 164 23.27 1.72 15.02
N ILE A 165 24.54 1.27 15.12
CA ILE A 165 24.88 -0.09 15.56
C ILE A 165 24.31 -0.34 16.96
N ALA A 166 24.62 0.52 17.93
CA ALA A 166 24.15 0.36 19.30
C ALA A 166 22.63 0.33 19.41
N LYS A 167 21.91 1.17 18.62
CA LYS A 167 20.44 1.16 18.59
C LYS A 167 19.87 -0.14 17.98
N LEU A 168 20.48 -0.67 16.92
CA LEU A 168 20.08 -1.94 16.35
C LEU A 168 20.36 -3.12 17.29
N GLU A 169 21.49 -3.12 17.97
CA GLU A 169 21.83 -4.13 18.99
C GLU A 169 20.87 -4.08 20.19
N GLN A 170 20.48 -2.89 20.62
CA GLN A 170 19.51 -2.72 21.69
C GLN A 170 18.11 -3.27 21.31
N VAL A 171 17.69 -3.07 20.08
CA VAL A 171 16.44 -3.62 19.54
C VAL A 171 16.55 -5.14 19.36
N GLY A 172 17.73 -5.60 18.94
CA GLY A 172 18.00 -6.98 18.57
C GLY A 172 17.43 -7.37 17.20
N PRO A 173 17.89 -8.51 16.64
CA PRO A 173 17.30 -9.06 15.42
C PRO A 173 15.84 -9.45 15.67
N PRO A 174 14.99 -9.40 14.64
CA PRO A 174 13.60 -9.83 14.78
C PRO A 174 13.51 -11.32 15.09
N VAL A 175 12.59 -11.70 15.97
CA VAL A 175 12.28 -13.09 16.30
C VAL A 175 10.95 -13.44 15.65
N ASN A 176 10.95 -14.37 14.70
CA ASN A 176 9.78 -14.67 13.87
C ASN A 176 9.15 -13.39 13.25
N GLY A 177 9.99 -12.52 12.69
CA GLY A 177 9.56 -11.26 12.07
C GLY A 177 9.12 -10.15 13.04
N GLN A 178 9.26 -10.36 14.36
CA GLN A 178 8.77 -9.43 15.38
C GLN A 178 9.89 -8.81 16.21
N TYR A 179 9.72 -7.53 16.53
CA TYR A 179 10.52 -6.79 17.51
C TYR A 179 9.78 -6.68 18.85
N LYS A 180 10.53 -6.45 19.92
CA LYS A 180 9.95 -6.23 21.25
C LYS A 180 10.53 -4.97 21.90
N PRO A 181 9.73 -3.90 22.16
CA PRO A 181 8.31 -3.75 21.78
C PRO A 181 8.14 -3.59 20.25
N VAL A 182 6.99 -4.02 19.72
CA VAL A 182 6.76 -4.07 18.26
C VAL A 182 6.95 -2.71 17.60
N PHE A 183 6.23 -1.67 18.04
CA PHE A 183 6.25 -0.35 17.40
C PHE A 183 7.62 0.33 17.50
N GLU A 184 8.20 0.39 18.70
CA GLU A 184 9.47 1.06 18.95
C GLU A 184 10.63 0.37 18.23
N GLY A 185 10.62 -0.96 18.19
CA GLY A 185 11.62 -1.75 17.47
C GLY A 185 11.56 -1.54 15.97
N LEU A 186 10.34 -1.65 15.39
CA LEU A 186 10.11 -1.35 13.97
C LEU A 186 10.54 0.08 13.61
N MET A 187 10.13 1.08 14.39
CA MET A 187 10.47 2.48 14.09
C MET A 187 11.97 2.74 14.18
N THR A 188 12.66 2.09 15.11
CA THR A 188 14.13 2.22 15.21
C THR A 188 14.82 1.61 14.01
N GLN A 189 14.45 0.37 13.65
CA GLN A 189 15.00 -0.32 12.50
C GLN A 189 14.70 0.45 11.20
N ARG A 190 13.45 0.85 10.95
CA ARG A 190 13.04 1.60 9.73
C ARG A 190 13.72 2.97 9.60
N ARG A 191 13.98 3.66 10.72
CA ARG A 191 14.73 4.92 10.71
C ARG A 191 16.16 4.70 10.23
N ILE A 192 16.83 3.66 10.72
CA ILE A 192 18.20 3.33 10.33
C ILE A 192 18.24 2.83 8.89
N LEU A 193 17.30 1.98 8.50
CA LEU A 193 17.13 1.54 7.11
C LEU A 193 17.01 2.74 6.16
N GLY A 194 16.14 3.70 6.47
CA GLY A 194 15.92 4.90 5.68
C GLY A 194 17.18 5.80 5.60
N LYS A 195 17.96 5.90 6.69
CA LYS A 195 19.24 6.62 6.71
C LYS A 195 20.21 6.10 5.64
N TYR A 196 20.15 4.81 5.35
CA TYR A 196 21.01 4.14 4.36
C TYR A 196 20.37 3.92 2.99
N GLY A 197 19.18 4.47 2.76
CA GLY A 197 18.55 4.44 1.45
C GLY A 197 17.72 3.19 1.15
N GLY A 198 17.47 2.34 2.14
CA GLY A 198 16.68 1.13 1.96
C GLY A 198 15.16 1.37 1.92
N HIS A 199 14.69 2.57 2.28
CA HIS A 199 13.28 2.97 2.16
C HIS A 199 13.06 3.96 1.01
N THR A 200 13.93 4.96 0.85
CA THR A 200 13.94 5.89 -0.28
C THR A 200 15.37 6.15 -0.73
N VAL A 201 15.59 6.23 -2.04
CA VAL A 201 16.92 6.50 -2.62
C VAL A 201 17.47 7.85 -2.16
N LYS A 202 16.60 8.84 -2.00
CA LYS A 202 16.97 10.19 -1.52
C LYS A 202 17.40 10.24 -0.05
N LYS A 203 17.30 9.12 0.67
CA LYS A 203 17.66 9.03 2.10
C LYS A 203 16.91 10.05 2.97
N GLU A 204 15.71 10.40 2.57
CA GLU A 204 14.86 11.30 3.33
C GLU A 204 14.38 10.63 4.62
N SER A 205 14.31 11.41 5.70
CA SER A 205 13.72 10.90 6.93
C SER A 205 12.23 10.68 6.75
N TYR A 206 11.66 9.68 7.40
CA TYR A 206 10.22 9.41 7.41
C TYR A 206 9.38 10.66 7.74
N PHE A 207 9.90 11.51 8.62
CA PHE A 207 9.25 12.79 8.94
C PHE A 207 9.15 13.70 7.73
N LYS A 208 10.22 13.90 6.97
CA LYS A 208 10.21 14.78 5.78
C LYS A 208 9.44 14.18 4.60
N GLY A 209 9.57 12.88 4.40
CA GLY A 209 8.96 12.21 3.24
C GLY A 209 7.49 11.80 3.43
N THR A 210 7.00 11.72 4.66
CA THR A 210 5.63 11.24 4.94
C THR A 210 4.88 12.14 5.91
N VAL A 211 5.43 12.41 7.09
CA VAL A 211 4.70 13.12 8.14
C VAL A 211 4.50 14.60 7.79
N LEU A 212 5.52 15.28 7.33
CA LEU A 212 5.43 16.71 7.01
C LEU A 212 4.47 17.01 5.86
N PRO A 213 4.48 16.29 4.72
CA PRO A 213 3.44 16.43 3.69
C PRO A 213 2.02 16.20 4.22
N MET A 214 1.81 15.20 5.04
CA MET A 214 0.53 14.92 5.68
C MET A 214 0.08 16.10 6.58
N LEU A 215 0.97 16.64 7.39
CA LEU A 215 0.66 17.78 8.28
C LEU A 215 0.34 19.05 7.50
N LEU A 216 1.02 19.30 6.39
CA LEU A 216 0.83 20.49 5.53
C LEU A 216 -0.37 20.35 4.59
N SER A 217 -0.89 19.14 4.40
CA SER A 217 -2.02 18.88 3.50
C SER A 217 -3.28 19.62 3.95
N THR A 218 -3.98 20.24 3.01
CA THR A 218 -5.31 20.84 3.20
C THR A 218 -6.44 19.82 3.00
N GLU A 219 -6.13 18.66 2.45
CA GLU A 219 -7.07 17.54 2.24
C GLU A 219 -7.50 16.88 3.56
N LEU A 220 -6.61 16.85 4.52
CA LEU A 220 -6.85 16.24 5.82
C LEU A 220 -7.28 17.29 6.83
N SER A 221 -8.43 17.07 7.48
CA SER A 221 -8.82 17.84 8.65
C SER A 221 -7.84 17.62 9.82
N ILE A 222 -7.87 18.50 10.82
CA ILE A 222 -7.07 18.31 12.05
C ILE A 222 -7.44 16.96 12.72
N LYS A 223 -8.71 16.58 12.65
CA LYS A 223 -9.22 15.29 13.17
C LYS A 223 -8.61 14.12 12.40
N ASP A 224 -8.55 14.19 11.06
CA ASP A 224 -7.96 13.16 10.22
C ASP A 224 -6.45 13.02 10.49
N LYS A 225 -5.72 14.13 10.63
CA LYS A 225 -4.29 14.15 10.99
C LYS A 225 -4.02 13.50 12.35
N TYR A 226 -4.85 13.82 13.35
CA TYR A 226 -4.78 13.17 14.64
C TYR A 226 -5.03 11.66 14.52
N GLY A 227 -6.09 11.28 13.79
CA GLY A 227 -6.43 9.87 13.55
C GLY A 227 -5.31 9.13 12.81
N ALA A 228 -4.63 9.74 11.86
CA ALA A 228 -3.47 9.15 11.18
C ALA A 228 -2.29 8.94 12.14
N ALA A 229 -1.95 9.95 12.95
CA ALA A 229 -0.84 9.88 13.90
C ALA A 229 -1.06 8.79 14.99
N LYS A 230 -2.26 8.70 15.55
CA LYS A 230 -2.61 7.70 16.58
C LYS A 230 -2.85 6.33 15.97
N GLY A 231 -3.52 6.29 14.81
CA GLY A 231 -3.85 5.06 14.08
C GLY A 231 -2.62 4.29 13.64
N TYR A 232 -1.57 4.97 13.22
CA TYR A 232 -0.34 4.29 12.81
C TYR A 232 0.24 3.38 13.91
N LYS A 233 0.40 3.92 15.13
CA LYS A 233 0.87 3.10 16.26
C LYS A 233 -0.12 2.00 16.60
N LEU A 234 -1.41 2.33 16.64
CA LEU A 234 -2.47 1.38 16.98
C LEU A 234 -2.51 0.22 16.00
N CYS A 235 -2.65 0.50 14.69
CA CYS A 235 -2.74 -0.53 13.64
C CYS A 235 -1.50 -1.41 13.60
N LEU A 236 -0.29 -0.81 13.65
CA LEU A 236 0.96 -1.57 13.68
C LEU A 236 1.05 -2.50 14.89
N THR A 237 0.75 -2.01 16.09
CA THR A 237 0.85 -2.82 17.32
C THR A 237 -0.14 -3.99 17.31
N GLN A 238 -1.37 -3.75 16.84
CA GLN A 238 -2.41 -4.78 16.84
C GLN A 238 -2.22 -5.82 15.72
N MET A 239 -1.83 -5.38 14.54
CA MET A 239 -1.86 -6.25 13.35
C MET A 239 -0.53 -6.94 13.06
N TRP A 240 0.61 -6.30 13.39
CA TRP A 240 1.94 -6.79 13.05
C TRP A 240 2.19 -8.26 13.43
N PRO A 241 1.81 -8.73 14.64
CA PRO A 241 2.02 -10.13 15.03
C PRO A 241 1.34 -11.15 14.12
N THR A 242 0.28 -10.76 13.44
CA THR A 242 -0.43 -11.62 12.46
C THR A 242 0.18 -11.50 11.08
N LEU A 243 0.48 -10.28 10.61
CA LEU A 243 0.95 -10.00 9.26
C LEU A 243 2.26 -10.70 8.93
N VAL A 244 3.20 -10.72 9.85
CA VAL A 244 4.52 -11.34 9.62
C VAL A 244 4.48 -12.85 9.40
N ASN A 245 3.35 -13.51 9.63
CA ASN A 245 3.23 -14.96 9.49
C ASN A 245 2.89 -15.43 8.06
N TYR A 246 2.68 -14.51 7.12
CA TYR A 246 2.33 -14.88 5.76
C TYR A 246 3.57 -15.05 4.87
N ASP A 247 3.49 -16.09 4.05
CA ASP A 247 4.40 -16.36 2.93
C ASP A 247 3.57 -16.56 1.66
N PHE A 248 3.52 -15.53 0.84
CA PHE A 248 2.70 -15.52 -0.37
C PHE A 248 3.25 -16.42 -1.49
N THR A 249 4.50 -16.85 -1.41
CA THR A 249 5.04 -17.83 -2.39
C THR A 249 4.39 -19.20 -2.27
N THR A 250 3.82 -19.51 -1.10
CA THR A 250 3.23 -20.82 -0.81
C THR A 250 1.75 -20.78 -0.46
N GLN A 251 1.26 -19.63 0.05
CA GLN A 251 -0.09 -19.54 0.60
C GLN A 251 -1.11 -18.91 -0.35
N LEU A 252 -0.68 -17.95 -1.19
CA LEU A 252 -1.58 -17.23 -2.08
C LEU A 252 -0.83 -16.66 -3.29
N HIS A 253 -0.84 -17.40 -4.39
CA HIS A 253 -0.10 -17.08 -5.61
C HIS A 253 -0.88 -17.35 -6.91
N THR A 254 -2.12 -17.84 -6.82
CA THR A 254 -2.99 -18.08 -7.99
C THR A 254 -4.10 -17.04 -8.04
N PHE A 255 -4.26 -16.35 -9.17
CA PHE A 255 -5.18 -15.22 -9.36
C PHE A 255 -5.98 -15.36 -10.65
N GLU A 256 -7.25 -14.94 -10.60
CA GLU A 256 -8.16 -14.97 -11.76
C GLU A 256 -8.06 -13.70 -12.64
N MET A 257 -7.35 -12.67 -12.18
CA MET A 257 -7.16 -11.41 -12.89
C MET A 257 -5.69 -11.18 -13.24
N PRO A 258 -5.36 -10.30 -14.19
CA PRO A 258 -4.00 -9.84 -14.43
C PRO A 258 -3.34 -9.28 -13.16
N TYR A 259 -2.11 -9.69 -12.89
CA TYR A 259 -1.34 -9.36 -11.70
C TYR A 259 0.05 -8.80 -12.09
N TYR A 260 0.34 -7.56 -11.66
CA TYR A 260 1.59 -6.89 -12.02
C TYR A 260 2.34 -6.40 -10.79
N ILE A 261 3.63 -6.65 -10.74
CA ILE A 261 4.52 -6.21 -9.67
C ILE A 261 5.35 -5.01 -10.17
N PHE A 262 5.28 -3.89 -9.45
CA PHE A 262 6.07 -2.68 -9.69
C PHE A 262 7.07 -2.50 -8.56
N GLN A 263 8.30 -2.98 -8.72
CA GLN A 263 9.24 -3.08 -7.61
C GLN A 263 10.45 -2.16 -7.78
N GLY A 264 10.77 -1.40 -6.73
CA GLY A 264 12.01 -0.64 -6.68
C GLY A 264 13.22 -1.55 -6.51
N ARG A 265 14.24 -1.37 -7.36
CA ARG A 265 15.45 -2.19 -7.36
C ARG A 265 16.24 -2.11 -6.06
N ARG A 266 16.10 -0.99 -5.33
CA ARG A 266 16.84 -0.71 -4.10
C ARG A 266 15.97 -0.82 -2.85
N ASP A 267 14.82 -1.47 -2.97
CA ASP A 267 13.93 -1.68 -1.83
C ASP A 267 14.53 -2.71 -0.86
N GLU A 268 14.75 -2.27 0.36
CA GLU A 268 15.19 -3.09 1.48
C GLU A 268 14.21 -3.01 2.66
N ASN A 269 13.11 -2.27 2.45
CA ASN A 269 11.99 -2.25 3.40
C ASN A 269 11.09 -3.48 3.20
N THR A 270 10.80 -3.79 1.94
CA THR A 270 10.28 -5.07 1.45
C THR A 270 11.30 -5.58 0.42
N PRO A 271 12.29 -6.39 0.87
CA PRO A 271 13.52 -6.59 0.12
C PRO A 271 13.32 -7.09 -1.31
N ALA A 272 13.86 -6.34 -2.27
CA ALA A 272 13.81 -6.67 -3.69
C ALA A 272 14.34 -8.09 -4.01
N ALA A 273 15.19 -8.63 -3.13
CA ALA A 273 15.73 -9.98 -3.25
C ALA A 273 14.66 -11.09 -3.21
N LEU A 274 13.50 -10.84 -2.59
CA LEU A 274 12.41 -11.82 -2.48
C LEU A 274 11.47 -11.82 -3.70
N ILE A 275 11.49 -10.75 -4.49
CA ILE A 275 10.47 -10.47 -5.50
C ILE A 275 10.50 -11.44 -6.68
N GLN A 276 11.70 -11.79 -7.18
CA GLN A 276 11.80 -12.66 -8.34
C GLN A 276 11.18 -14.03 -8.06
N ASN A 277 11.48 -14.61 -6.90
CA ASN A 277 10.93 -15.91 -6.51
C ASN A 277 9.41 -15.87 -6.35
N TYR A 278 8.86 -14.77 -5.81
CA TYR A 278 7.41 -14.58 -5.74
C TYR A 278 6.79 -14.44 -7.12
N TYR A 279 7.36 -13.60 -7.99
CA TYR A 279 6.89 -13.43 -9.36
C TYR A 279 6.86 -14.76 -10.14
N ASP A 280 7.88 -15.58 -9.98
CA ASP A 280 7.97 -16.89 -10.64
C ASP A 280 6.87 -17.84 -10.15
N SER A 281 6.48 -17.75 -8.87
CA SER A 281 5.41 -18.57 -8.28
C SER A 281 3.99 -18.12 -8.67
N ILE A 282 3.79 -16.87 -9.09
CA ILE A 282 2.46 -16.34 -9.44
C ILE A 282 1.90 -17.05 -10.68
N GLU A 283 0.65 -17.50 -10.55
CA GLU A 283 -0.21 -17.96 -11.64
C GLU A 283 -1.33 -16.96 -11.87
N ALA A 284 -1.35 -16.31 -13.04
CA ALA A 284 -2.35 -15.32 -13.42
C ALA A 284 -2.55 -15.31 -14.95
N PRO A 285 -3.71 -14.84 -15.47
CA PRO A 285 -3.98 -14.76 -16.92
C PRO A 285 -3.00 -13.89 -17.69
N ASP A 286 -2.49 -12.84 -17.06
CA ASP A 286 -1.39 -11.99 -17.55
C ASP A 286 -0.60 -11.53 -16.33
N LYS A 287 0.73 -11.59 -16.37
CA LYS A 287 1.59 -11.12 -15.29
C LYS A 287 2.85 -10.44 -15.83
N ASP A 288 3.34 -9.46 -15.08
CA ASP A 288 4.59 -8.78 -15.41
C ASP A 288 5.28 -8.29 -14.14
N LEU A 289 6.61 -8.21 -14.20
CA LEU A 289 7.46 -7.65 -13.15
C LEU A 289 8.25 -6.48 -13.74
N ILE A 290 7.88 -5.27 -13.30
CA ILE A 290 8.50 -4.03 -13.76
C ILE A 290 9.41 -3.50 -12.66
N TRP A 291 10.70 -3.44 -12.99
CA TRP A 291 11.71 -2.91 -12.11
C TRP A 291 11.87 -1.40 -12.27
N PHE A 292 11.87 -0.69 -11.15
CA PHE A 292 12.15 0.74 -11.05
C PHE A 292 13.59 0.89 -10.55
N GLU A 293 14.50 1.11 -11.48
CA GLU A 293 15.95 1.02 -11.24
C GLU A 293 16.48 2.13 -10.30
N ASN A 294 15.81 3.27 -10.25
CA ASN A 294 16.18 4.41 -9.41
C ASN A 294 15.28 4.58 -8.18
N SER A 295 14.52 3.55 -7.83
CA SER A 295 13.61 3.58 -6.69
C SER A 295 13.98 2.53 -5.65
N ALA A 296 13.63 2.85 -4.40
CA ALA A 296 13.56 1.91 -3.30
C ALA A 296 12.11 1.51 -3.03
N HIS A 297 11.59 1.67 -1.82
CA HIS A 297 10.25 1.22 -1.41
C HIS A 297 9.08 1.99 -2.03
N ARG A 298 9.33 3.14 -2.63
CA ARG A 298 8.28 4.07 -3.07
C ARG A 298 8.37 4.44 -4.55
N PRO A 299 8.35 3.49 -5.51
CA PRO A 299 8.47 3.78 -6.94
C PRO A 299 7.40 4.75 -7.42
N LEU A 300 6.18 4.69 -6.85
CA LEU A 300 5.09 5.62 -7.11
C LEU A 300 5.49 7.09 -6.89
N SER A 301 6.33 7.40 -5.90
CA SER A 301 6.77 8.76 -5.59
C SER A 301 8.21 9.08 -6.03
N GLU A 302 9.05 8.07 -6.25
CA GLU A 302 10.46 8.24 -6.64
C GLU A 302 10.62 8.32 -8.16
N GLU A 303 9.84 7.54 -8.93
CA GLU A 303 9.79 7.57 -10.40
C GLU A 303 8.34 7.73 -10.90
N PRO A 304 7.63 8.82 -10.52
CA PRO A 304 6.18 8.95 -10.70
C PRO A 304 5.72 8.92 -12.16
N GLU A 305 6.49 9.49 -13.08
CA GLU A 305 6.14 9.48 -14.51
C GLU A 305 6.20 8.06 -15.08
N LEU A 306 7.27 7.33 -14.73
CA LEU A 306 7.45 5.94 -15.17
C LEU A 306 6.37 5.04 -14.56
N PHE A 307 6.04 5.24 -13.28
CA PHE A 307 4.98 4.51 -12.60
C PHE A 307 3.63 4.71 -13.29
N ARG A 308 3.24 5.98 -13.54
CA ARG A 308 1.99 6.32 -14.24
C ARG A 308 1.94 5.78 -15.66
N LYS A 309 3.06 5.83 -16.38
CA LYS A 309 3.16 5.28 -17.74
C LYS A 309 2.82 3.78 -17.74
N HIS A 310 3.51 2.99 -16.92
CA HIS A 310 3.28 1.55 -16.87
C HIS A 310 1.90 1.19 -16.33
N LEU A 311 1.39 1.91 -15.33
CA LEU A 311 0.02 1.71 -14.85
C LEU A 311 -1.01 1.92 -15.96
N ARG A 312 -0.89 3.02 -16.75
CA ARG A 312 -1.76 3.28 -17.89
C ARG A 312 -1.65 2.17 -18.94
N GLU A 313 -0.45 1.80 -19.32
CA GLU A 313 -0.21 0.74 -20.31
C GLU A 313 -0.90 -0.57 -19.93
N LYS A 314 -0.81 -0.96 -18.64
CA LYS A 314 -1.42 -2.19 -18.14
C LYS A 314 -2.95 -2.08 -18.03
N PHE A 315 -3.44 -1.10 -17.31
CA PHE A 315 -4.87 -1.01 -16.98
C PHE A 315 -5.74 -0.55 -18.15
N LEU A 316 -5.28 0.38 -19.01
CA LEU A 316 -6.05 0.81 -20.17
C LEU A 316 -6.13 -0.29 -21.25
N LYS A 317 -5.11 -1.14 -21.38
CA LYS A 317 -5.18 -2.33 -22.23
C LYS A 317 -6.33 -3.24 -21.80
N ILE A 318 -6.43 -3.55 -20.50
CA ILE A 318 -7.50 -4.41 -19.96
C ILE A 318 -8.88 -3.74 -20.16
N ALA A 319 -9.00 -2.44 -19.84
CA ALA A 319 -10.24 -1.70 -19.99
C ALA A 319 -10.71 -1.62 -21.46
N GLY A 320 -9.78 -1.48 -22.41
CA GLY A 320 -10.07 -1.45 -23.85
C GLY A 320 -10.50 -2.82 -24.41
N ASP A 321 -9.93 -3.90 -23.90
CA ASP A 321 -10.28 -5.27 -24.29
C ASP A 321 -11.63 -5.71 -23.70
N GLY A 322 -12.00 -5.24 -22.50
CA GLY A 322 -13.33 -5.45 -21.90
C GLY A 322 -14.44 -4.82 -22.74
N GLY A 323 -14.27 -3.57 -23.18
CA GLY A 323 -15.25 -2.86 -24.01
C GLY A 323 -15.47 -3.44 -25.43
N ARG A 324 -14.58 -4.32 -25.91
CA ARG A 324 -14.75 -5.06 -27.18
C ARG A 324 -15.55 -6.34 -27.01
N ARG A 325 -15.48 -7.00 -25.85
CA ARG A 325 -16.25 -8.24 -25.57
C ARG A 325 -17.74 -7.99 -25.34
N GLU A 326 -18.09 -6.82 -24.80
CA GLU A 326 -19.51 -6.44 -24.59
C GLU A 326 -20.25 -6.03 -25.88
N LYS A 327 -19.53 -5.83 -27.00
CA LYS A 327 -20.12 -5.44 -28.30
C LYS A 327 -20.20 -6.59 -29.31
N GLN A 328 -19.85 -7.79 -28.93
CA GLN A 328 -20.05 -9.03 -29.69
C GLN A 328 -21.13 -9.91 -29.07
#